data_1e70b5ad4575e08ffc7780c9ecc6f5e1
#
_entry.id   1e70b5ad4575e08ffc7780c9ecc6f5e1
#
_cell.length_a   1.000
_cell.length_b   1.000
_cell.length_c   1.000
_cell.angle_alpha   90.00
_cell.angle_beta   90.00
_cell.angle_gamma   90.00
#
_symmetry.space_group_name_H-M   'P 1'
#
loop_
_entity.id
_entity.type
_entity.pdbx_description
1 polymer ?
#
loop_
_entity_poly.entity_id
_entity_poly.type
_entity_poly.pdbx_seq_one_letter_code
_entity_poly.pdbx_strand_id
1 'polypeptide(L)'
;GMQGLEIHGNDATIIDVEGNAEIQPTIVRLLAIEKDQSGNTIGLAIDKSKKLVRITDVANTIGSFVKDDILECMPSKIFGNTMQIDQDSFVRKIDDKTVPTIAEIRTKITEVKEGNDYSVEAIVLKAPERKDIQTKNGDNIQLSEMFVEDDSGQVWIKGWRQQADLMDSFTLGDIITILGVNARPGLEGKLDLVLTPYSKIIKKN
;
A
#
# COMPACT_ATOMS: atom_id res chain seq x y z
N GLY A 1 34.75 0.62 8.01
CA GLY A 1 34.49 1.95 8.51
C GLY A 1 33.24 2.55 7.93
N MET A 2 32.81 3.60 8.54
CA MET A 2 31.63 4.34 8.09
C MET A 2 31.94 5.35 6.98
N GLN A 3 33.18 5.51 6.67
CA GLN A 3 33.63 6.43 5.63
C GLN A 3 33.13 5.98 4.26
N GLY A 4 32.51 6.88 3.52
CA GLY A 4 31.98 6.58 2.20
C GLY A 4 30.62 5.88 2.20
N LEU A 5 29.96 5.81 3.35
CA LEU A 5 28.59 5.30 3.41
C LEU A 5 27.62 6.34 2.86
N GLU A 6 26.61 5.85 2.17
CA GLU A 6 25.53 6.65 1.67
C GLU A 6 24.22 6.19 2.31
N ILE A 7 23.48 7.12 2.93
CA ILE A 7 22.22 6.85 3.59
C ILE A 7 21.09 7.47 2.78
N HIS A 8 20.11 6.66 2.38
CA HIS A 8 18.99 7.07 1.54
C HIS A 8 17.74 7.31 2.37
N GLY A 9 17.67 8.44 3.09
CA GLY A 9 16.50 8.82 3.87
C GLY A 9 16.09 7.75 4.87
N ASN A 10 14.89 7.21 4.72
CA ASN A 10 14.36 6.13 5.54
C ASN A 10 14.59 4.74 4.95
N ASP A 11 15.37 4.65 3.89
CA ASP A 11 15.72 3.36 3.33
C ASP A 11 16.49 2.55 4.38
N ALA A 12 16.22 1.26 4.43
CA ALA A 12 16.88 0.36 5.35
C ALA A 12 18.27 -0.07 4.84
N THR A 13 18.85 0.67 3.91
CA THR A 13 20.10 0.30 3.26
C THR A 13 21.14 1.39 3.38
N ILE A 14 22.34 1.01 3.81
CA ILE A 14 23.54 1.83 3.74
C ILE A 14 24.48 1.18 2.73
N ILE A 15 24.97 1.97 1.76
CA ILE A 15 25.92 1.49 0.76
C ILE A 15 27.31 1.99 1.14
N ASP A 16 28.25 1.07 1.33
CA ASP A 16 29.63 1.40 1.66
C ASP A 16 30.46 1.72 0.41
N VAL A 17 31.73 2.10 0.60
CA VAL A 17 32.63 2.48 -0.51
C VAL A 17 32.91 1.37 -1.49
N GLU A 18 32.67 0.13 -1.10
CA GLU A 18 32.88 -1.07 -1.93
C GLU A 18 31.61 -1.47 -2.68
N GLY A 19 30.49 -0.75 -2.45
CA GLY A 19 29.22 -1.06 -3.07
C GLY A 19 28.42 -2.16 -2.36
N ASN A 20 28.90 -2.67 -1.22
CA ASN A 20 28.16 -3.64 -0.41
C ASN A 20 27.04 -2.91 0.34
N ALA A 21 25.86 -3.52 0.35
CA ALA A 21 24.71 -2.97 1.06
C ALA A 21 24.59 -3.55 2.45
N GLU A 22 24.55 -2.69 3.46
CA GLU A 22 24.24 -3.06 4.83
C GLU A 22 22.82 -2.61 5.15
N ILE A 23 22.03 -3.51 5.78
CA ILE A 23 20.65 -3.22 6.13
C ILE A 23 20.60 -2.46 7.43
N GLN A 24 19.89 -1.34 7.43
CA GLN A 24 19.66 -0.50 8.59
C GLN A 24 18.22 -0.67 9.09
N PRO A 25 17.96 -0.37 10.38
CA PRO A 25 16.58 -0.35 10.88
C PRO A 25 15.73 0.64 10.11
N THR A 26 14.53 0.20 9.74
CA THR A 26 13.51 1.04 9.12
C THR A 26 12.36 1.21 10.09
N ILE A 27 11.90 2.43 10.27
CA ILE A 27 10.78 2.75 11.16
C ILE A 27 9.54 2.98 10.32
N VAL A 28 8.47 2.25 10.66
CA VAL A 28 7.22 2.27 9.90
C VAL A 28 6.01 2.30 10.82
N ARG A 29 4.90 2.84 10.33
CA ARG A 29 3.58 2.69 10.92
C ARG A 29 2.87 1.55 10.22
N LEU A 30 2.43 0.56 10.98
CA LEU A 30 1.69 -0.57 10.44
C LEU A 30 0.28 -0.14 10.07
N LEU A 31 -0.17 -0.45 8.85
CA LEU A 31 -1.50 -0.09 8.36
C LEU A 31 -2.44 -1.29 8.29
N ALA A 32 -1.93 -2.43 7.88
CA ALA A 32 -2.72 -3.64 7.71
C ALA A 32 -1.86 -4.88 7.79
N ILE A 33 -2.47 -5.96 8.24
CA ILE A 33 -1.84 -7.29 8.28
C ILE A 33 -2.82 -8.27 7.64
N GLU A 34 -2.32 -9.13 6.78
CA GLU A 34 -3.10 -10.20 6.17
C GLU A 34 -2.22 -11.43 5.96
N LYS A 35 -2.82 -12.54 5.59
CA LYS A 35 -2.12 -13.77 5.22
C LYS A 35 -2.15 -13.93 3.72
N ASP A 36 -1.03 -14.39 3.14
CA ASP A 36 -1.00 -14.82 1.75
C ASP A 36 -1.52 -16.26 1.61
N GLN A 37 -1.52 -16.79 0.38
CA GLN A 37 -2.00 -18.13 0.10
C GLN A 37 -1.17 -19.21 0.76
N SER A 38 0.10 -18.92 1.03
CA SER A 38 1.03 -19.85 1.70
C SER A 38 0.97 -19.77 3.23
N GLY A 39 0.11 -18.90 3.77
CA GLY A 39 -0.01 -18.70 5.21
C GLY A 39 1.02 -17.76 5.80
N ASN A 40 1.85 -17.13 4.98
CA ASN A 40 2.79 -16.12 5.45
C ASN A 40 2.07 -14.81 5.76
N THR A 41 2.60 -14.09 6.73
CA THR A 41 2.05 -12.78 7.09
C THR A 41 2.55 -11.71 6.11
N ILE A 42 1.62 -10.91 5.61
CA ILE A 42 1.92 -9.76 4.76
C ILE A 42 1.49 -8.52 5.51
N GLY A 43 2.39 -7.57 5.64
CA GLY A 43 2.10 -6.27 6.23
C GLY A 43 2.14 -5.17 5.19
N LEU A 44 1.35 -4.12 5.42
CA LEU A 44 1.44 -2.87 4.70
C LEU A 44 1.68 -1.77 5.70
N ALA A 45 2.62 -0.89 5.41
CA ALA A 45 3.07 0.13 6.35
C ALA A 45 3.43 1.43 5.64
N ILE A 46 3.65 2.50 6.41
CA ILE A 46 4.13 3.80 5.93
C ILE A 46 5.46 4.08 6.62
N ASP A 47 6.47 4.49 5.85
CA ASP A 47 7.74 4.95 6.43
C ASP A 47 7.74 6.46 6.73
N LYS A 48 8.84 6.96 7.29
CA LYS A 48 8.98 8.39 7.62
C LYS A 48 8.97 9.30 6.39
N SER A 49 9.29 8.77 5.22
CA SER A 49 9.28 9.51 3.94
C SER A 49 7.91 9.49 3.26
N LYS A 50 6.86 9.02 3.94
CA LYS A 50 5.50 8.90 3.42
C LYS A 50 5.34 7.83 2.33
N LYS A 51 6.30 6.92 2.22
CA LYS A 51 6.22 5.82 1.25
C LYS A 51 5.48 4.65 1.85
N LEU A 52 4.71 3.98 1.02
CA LEU A 52 4.12 2.69 1.36
C LEU A 52 5.21 1.62 1.30
N VAL A 53 5.27 0.81 2.36
CA VAL A 53 6.23 -0.27 2.51
C VAL A 53 5.46 -1.56 2.68
N ARG A 54 5.81 -2.56 1.89
CA ARG A 54 5.25 -3.91 2.00
C ARG A 54 6.18 -4.77 2.84
N ILE A 55 5.61 -5.52 3.77
CA ILE A 55 6.36 -6.42 4.64
C ILE A 55 5.97 -7.85 4.30
N THR A 56 6.96 -8.66 3.92
CA THR A 56 6.79 -10.10 3.74
C THR A 56 7.39 -10.77 4.96
N ASP A 57 6.56 -11.38 5.80
CA ASP A 57 6.97 -11.92 7.10
C ASP A 57 6.79 -13.42 7.12
N VAL A 58 7.86 -14.15 6.83
CA VAL A 58 7.85 -15.62 6.80
C VAL A 58 8.04 -16.24 8.20
N ALA A 59 8.42 -15.41 9.20
CA ALA A 59 8.60 -15.85 10.57
C ALA A 59 7.39 -15.58 11.46
N ASN A 60 6.34 -14.95 10.92
CA ASN A 60 5.13 -14.56 11.67
C ASN A 60 5.41 -13.60 12.82
N THR A 61 6.43 -12.77 12.68
CA THR A 61 6.89 -11.86 13.73
C THR A 61 5.95 -10.68 13.92
N ILE A 62 5.38 -10.14 12.83
CA ILE A 62 4.54 -8.94 12.92
C ILE A 62 3.08 -9.26 13.26
N GLY A 63 2.69 -10.51 13.30
CA GLY A 63 1.29 -10.91 13.54
C GLY A 63 0.73 -10.50 14.90
N SER A 64 1.59 -10.21 15.88
CA SER A 64 1.18 -9.79 17.22
C SER A 64 0.96 -8.28 17.33
N PHE A 65 1.35 -7.50 16.34
CA PHE A 65 1.16 -6.05 16.33
C PHE A 65 -0.18 -5.70 15.67
N VAL A 66 -0.63 -4.47 15.89
CA VAL A 66 -1.92 -4.00 15.41
C VAL A 66 -1.75 -2.73 14.57
N LYS A 67 -2.81 -2.38 13.84
CA LYS A 67 -2.86 -1.15 13.05
C LYS A 67 -2.44 0.05 13.90
N ASP A 68 -1.65 0.93 13.29
CA ASP A 68 -1.08 2.15 13.86
C ASP A 68 0.06 1.94 14.86
N ASP A 69 0.45 0.71 15.14
CA ASP A 69 1.71 0.47 15.87
C ASP A 69 2.88 0.97 15.04
N ILE A 70 3.80 1.65 15.72
CA ILE A 70 5.06 2.08 15.12
C ILE A 70 6.10 1.01 15.40
N LEU A 71 6.71 0.52 14.34
CA LEU A 71 7.66 -0.59 14.41
C LEU A 71 9.03 -0.16 13.92
N GLU A 72 10.05 -0.54 14.68
CA GLU A 72 11.42 -0.51 14.20
C GLU A 72 11.74 -1.91 13.67
N CYS A 73 12.05 -2.00 12.39
CA CYS A 73 12.28 -3.26 11.71
C CYS A 73 13.73 -3.34 11.21
N MET A 74 14.39 -4.45 11.51
CA MET A 74 15.66 -4.82 10.90
C MET A 74 15.38 -6.00 9.97
N PRO A 75 15.07 -5.75 8.69
CA PRO A 75 14.75 -6.83 7.76
C PRO A 75 15.98 -7.62 7.35
N SER A 76 15.78 -8.84 6.85
CA SER A 76 16.85 -9.66 6.30
C SER A 76 17.18 -9.27 4.86
N LYS A 77 16.20 -8.76 4.11
CA LYS A 77 16.33 -8.33 2.72
C LYS A 77 15.41 -7.18 2.42
N ILE A 78 15.80 -6.35 1.45
CA ILE A 78 14.99 -5.25 0.92
C ILE A 78 14.97 -5.36 -0.60
N PHE A 79 13.76 -5.29 -1.18
CA PHE A 79 13.50 -5.28 -2.62
C PHE A 79 12.62 -4.07 -2.95
N GLY A 80 13.23 -2.95 -3.34
CA GLY A 80 12.46 -1.73 -3.57
C GLY A 80 11.72 -1.30 -2.31
N ASN A 81 10.39 -1.30 -2.36
CA ASN A 81 9.53 -0.95 -1.22
C ASN A 81 9.07 -2.16 -0.40
N THR A 82 9.67 -3.33 -0.61
CA THR A 82 9.33 -4.56 0.13
C THR A 82 10.45 -4.93 1.08
N MET A 83 10.12 -5.13 2.35
CA MET A 83 11.01 -5.68 3.37
C MET A 83 10.67 -7.14 3.64
N GLN A 84 11.68 -7.99 3.74
CA GLN A 84 11.50 -9.37 4.17
C GLN A 84 11.90 -9.52 5.63
N ILE A 85 10.99 -10.07 6.43
CA ILE A 85 11.22 -10.42 7.83
C ILE A 85 11.28 -11.95 7.92
N ASP A 86 12.34 -12.48 8.51
CA ASP A 86 12.54 -13.90 8.76
C ASP A 86 13.08 -14.11 10.18
N GLN A 87 13.58 -15.30 10.47
CA GLN A 87 14.07 -15.65 11.80
C GLN A 87 15.29 -14.84 12.24
N ASP A 88 16.06 -14.31 11.29
CA ASP A 88 17.24 -13.48 11.56
C ASP A 88 16.90 -12.00 11.64
N SER A 89 15.64 -11.65 11.44
CA SER A 89 15.15 -10.28 11.49
C SER A 89 14.76 -9.86 12.89
N PHE A 90 14.66 -8.56 13.08
CA PHE A 90 14.26 -7.97 14.34
C PHE A 90 13.13 -6.97 14.11
N VAL A 91 12.10 -7.04 14.94
CA VAL A 91 10.98 -6.09 14.92
C VAL A 91 10.60 -5.77 16.36
N ARG A 92 10.49 -4.49 16.67
CA ARG A 92 9.99 -4.06 17.96
C ARG A 92 9.07 -2.86 17.85
N LYS A 93 8.12 -2.78 18.74
CA LYS A 93 7.26 -1.60 18.86
C LYS A 93 8.02 -0.47 19.54
N ILE A 94 7.92 0.72 18.97
CA ILE A 94 8.52 1.94 19.52
C ILE A 94 7.48 3.05 19.50
N ASP A 95 7.82 4.17 20.15
CA ASP A 95 7.04 5.40 20.09
C ASP A 95 7.81 6.41 19.23
N ASP A 96 7.27 6.75 18.07
CA ASP A 96 7.87 7.75 17.19
C ASP A 96 6.76 8.52 16.45
N LYS A 97 6.51 9.72 16.95
CA LYS A 97 5.44 10.59 16.43
C LYS A 97 5.75 11.22 15.07
N THR A 98 6.97 11.05 14.57
CA THR A 98 7.36 11.61 13.26
C THR A 98 6.92 10.73 12.08
N VAL A 99 6.50 9.50 12.34
CA VAL A 99 5.99 8.63 11.28
C VAL A 99 4.58 9.07 10.90
N PRO A 100 4.31 9.39 9.62
CA PRO A 100 3.03 9.93 9.21
C PRO A 100 1.89 8.94 9.39
N THR A 101 0.68 9.49 9.56
CA THR A 101 -0.57 8.72 9.56
C THR A 101 -1.13 8.62 8.16
N ILE A 102 -2.14 7.77 7.97
CA ILE A 102 -2.88 7.70 6.70
C ILE A 102 -3.45 9.08 6.33
N ALA A 103 -4.02 9.79 7.31
CA ALA A 103 -4.60 11.10 7.06
C ALA A 103 -3.58 12.11 6.52
N GLU A 104 -2.32 11.97 6.93
CA GLU A 104 -1.24 12.87 6.48
C GLU A 104 -0.73 12.54 5.08
N ILE A 105 -0.89 11.29 4.62
CA ILE A 105 -0.41 10.86 3.30
C ILE A 105 -1.50 10.87 2.23
N ARG A 106 -2.77 10.96 2.62
CA ARG A 106 -3.87 10.93 1.67
C ARG A 106 -3.85 12.14 0.75
N THR A 107 -4.27 11.93 -0.48
CA THR A 107 -4.50 13.00 -1.45
C THR A 107 -6.01 13.19 -1.61
N LYS A 108 -6.47 14.43 -1.67
CA LYS A 108 -7.86 14.73 -1.97
C LYS A 108 -8.18 14.33 -3.41
N ILE A 109 -9.35 13.78 -3.64
CA ILE A 109 -9.76 13.28 -4.96
C ILE A 109 -9.59 14.36 -6.04
N THR A 110 -9.99 15.61 -5.76
CA THR A 110 -9.87 16.72 -6.73
C THR A 110 -8.43 17.14 -7.00
N GLU A 111 -7.48 16.76 -6.15
CA GLU A 111 -6.07 17.10 -6.31
C GLU A 111 -5.27 15.99 -7.01
N VAL A 112 -5.89 14.84 -7.26
CA VAL A 112 -5.24 13.73 -7.95
C VAL A 112 -5.00 14.11 -9.41
N LYS A 113 -3.79 13.84 -9.89
CA LYS A 113 -3.39 14.00 -11.29
C LYS A 113 -2.93 12.66 -11.84
N GLU A 114 -2.88 12.52 -13.15
CA GLU A 114 -2.34 11.31 -13.75
C GLU A 114 -0.97 10.97 -13.15
N GLY A 115 -0.83 9.76 -12.67
CA GLY A 115 0.38 9.32 -11.96
C GLY A 115 0.13 8.07 -11.12
N ASN A 116 1.08 7.79 -10.24
CA ASN A 116 1.11 6.55 -9.47
C ASN A 116 1.11 6.80 -7.96
N ASP A 117 0.76 5.76 -7.21
CA ASP A 117 0.93 5.68 -5.76
C ASP A 117 0.14 6.71 -4.96
N TYR A 118 -1.09 6.94 -5.35
CA TYR A 118 -2.00 7.75 -4.56
C TYR A 118 -2.66 6.95 -3.46
N SER A 119 -2.96 7.63 -2.36
CA SER A 119 -3.79 7.11 -1.27
C SER A 119 -4.93 8.06 -1.03
N VAL A 120 -6.16 7.52 -0.94
CA VAL A 120 -7.36 8.31 -0.71
C VAL A 120 -8.20 7.70 0.41
N GLU A 121 -8.92 8.55 1.13
CA GLU A 121 -9.94 8.13 2.09
C GLU A 121 -11.28 8.57 1.55
N ALA A 122 -12.25 7.66 1.50
CA ALA A 122 -13.51 7.96 0.85
C ALA A 122 -14.64 7.10 1.39
N ILE A 123 -15.89 7.52 1.11
CA ILE A 123 -17.08 6.74 1.37
C ILE A 123 -17.57 6.11 0.06
N VAL A 124 -18.03 4.86 0.13
CA VAL A 124 -18.56 4.15 -1.04
C VAL A 124 -19.97 4.67 -1.33
N LEU A 125 -20.16 5.26 -2.51
CA LEU A 125 -21.45 5.75 -3.01
C LEU A 125 -22.16 4.72 -3.88
N LYS A 126 -21.39 3.92 -4.63
CA LYS A 126 -21.92 2.79 -5.41
C LYS A 126 -21.08 1.57 -5.11
N ALA A 127 -21.72 0.51 -4.67
CA ALA A 127 -21.06 -0.75 -4.36
C ALA A 127 -20.34 -1.30 -5.59
N PRO A 128 -19.30 -2.12 -5.40
CA PRO A 128 -18.58 -2.71 -6.53
C PRO A 128 -19.50 -3.55 -7.40
N GLU A 129 -19.38 -3.36 -8.71
CA GLU A 129 -20.04 -4.17 -9.71
C GLU A 129 -19.00 -4.79 -10.64
N ARG A 130 -19.13 -6.09 -10.88
CA ARG A 130 -18.26 -6.81 -11.79
C ARG A 130 -18.85 -6.80 -13.19
N LYS A 131 -17.97 -6.68 -14.18
CA LYS A 131 -18.29 -6.75 -15.60
C LYS A 131 -17.32 -7.71 -16.27
N ASP A 132 -17.82 -8.47 -17.22
CA ASP A 132 -16.98 -9.23 -18.13
C ASP A 132 -16.63 -8.36 -19.32
N ILE A 133 -15.35 -8.15 -19.54
CA ILE A 133 -14.83 -7.35 -20.67
C ILE A 133 -14.11 -8.29 -21.61
N GLN A 134 -14.49 -8.26 -22.88
CA GLN A 134 -13.79 -9.01 -23.91
C GLN A 134 -12.64 -8.17 -24.48
N THR A 135 -11.43 -8.71 -24.42
CA THR A 135 -10.26 -8.04 -25.00
C THR A 135 -10.26 -8.20 -26.52
N LYS A 136 -9.40 -7.42 -27.19
CA LYS A 136 -9.21 -7.50 -28.64
C LYS A 136 -8.73 -8.89 -29.08
N ASN A 137 -8.10 -9.63 -28.18
CA ASN A 137 -7.62 -10.99 -28.46
C ASN A 137 -8.67 -12.07 -28.18
N GLY A 138 -9.88 -11.67 -27.82
CA GLY A 138 -10.97 -12.60 -27.52
C GLY A 138 -10.99 -13.15 -26.11
N ASP A 139 -10.07 -12.73 -25.24
CA ASP A 139 -10.06 -13.14 -23.83
C ASP A 139 -11.15 -12.39 -23.07
N ASN A 140 -11.77 -13.09 -22.11
CA ASN A 140 -12.68 -12.46 -21.17
C ASN A 140 -11.93 -12.14 -19.90
N ILE A 141 -11.98 -10.88 -19.47
CA ILE A 141 -11.37 -10.44 -18.22
C ILE A 141 -12.43 -9.79 -17.36
N GLN A 142 -12.22 -9.85 -16.06
CA GLN A 142 -13.12 -9.22 -15.09
C GLN A 142 -12.66 -7.81 -14.77
N LEU A 143 -13.60 -6.89 -14.73
CA LEU A 143 -13.43 -5.53 -14.22
C LEU A 143 -14.42 -5.33 -13.08
N SER A 144 -13.95 -4.86 -11.94
CA SER A 144 -14.82 -4.38 -10.88
C SER A 144 -14.70 -2.87 -10.78
N GLU A 145 -15.82 -2.19 -10.61
CA GLU A 145 -15.87 -0.74 -10.48
C GLU A 145 -16.72 -0.35 -9.27
N MET A 146 -16.22 0.57 -8.46
CA MET A 146 -17.03 1.19 -7.41
C MET A 146 -16.85 2.71 -7.46
N PHE A 147 -17.87 3.43 -7.01
CA PHE A 147 -17.85 4.89 -7.01
C PHE A 147 -17.70 5.38 -5.59
N VAL A 148 -16.75 6.28 -5.37
CA VAL A 148 -16.42 6.77 -4.03
C VAL A 148 -16.34 8.30 -4.00
N GLU A 149 -16.48 8.85 -2.81
CA GLU A 149 -16.50 10.29 -2.57
C GLU A 149 -15.69 10.63 -1.33
N ASP A 150 -14.92 11.72 -1.42
CA ASP A 150 -14.38 12.38 -0.25
C ASP A 150 -14.98 13.81 -0.15
N ASP A 151 -14.47 14.61 0.77
CA ASP A 151 -14.95 15.98 0.96
C ASP A 151 -14.67 16.92 -0.23
N SER A 152 -13.82 16.50 -1.17
CA SER A 152 -13.43 17.32 -2.32
C SER A 152 -14.10 16.91 -3.63
N GLY A 153 -14.51 15.66 -3.79
CA GLY A 153 -15.06 15.18 -5.05
C GLY A 153 -15.30 13.69 -5.08
N GLN A 154 -15.50 13.18 -6.28
CA GLN A 154 -15.90 11.80 -6.55
C GLN A 154 -15.00 11.18 -7.61
N VAL A 155 -14.84 9.86 -7.55
CA VAL A 155 -14.00 9.14 -8.51
C VAL A 155 -14.44 7.67 -8.59
N TRP A 156 -14.26 7.07 -9.76
CA TRP A 156 -14.39 5.63 -9.94
C TRP A 156 -13.10 4.94 -9.55
N ILE A 157 -13.25 3.84 -8.80
CA ILE A 157 -12.16 2.92 -8.48
C ILE A 157 -12.35 1.71 -9.37
N LYS A 158 -11.31 1.32 -10.10
CA LYS A 158 -11.33 0.19 -11.03
C LYS A 158 -10.32 -0.87 -10.62
N GLY A 159 -10.76 -2.12 -10.60
CA GLY A 159 -9.89 -3.27 -10.38
C GLY A 159 -10.02 -4.25 -11.53
N TRP A 160 -8.94 -4.47 -12.26
CA TRP A 160 -8.88 -5.38 -13.38
C TRP A 160 -8.35 -6.74 -12.95
N ARG A 161 -8.89 -7.81 -13.52
CA ARG A 161 -8.42 -9.19 -13.29
C ARG A 161 -8.43 -9.52 -11.79
N GLN A 162 -7.30 -9.91 -11.25
CA GLN A 162 -7.17 -10.28 -9.84
C GLN A 162 -7.43 -9.11 -8.88
N GLN A 163 -7.16 -7.89 -9.29
CA GLN A 163 -7.42 -6.72 -8.46
C GLN A 163 -8.92 -6.48 -8.27
N ALA A 164 -9.77 -7.02 -9.11
CA ALA A 164 -11.21 -6.96 -8.91
C ALA A 164 -11.63 -7.59 -7.56
N ASP A 165 -10.92 -8.62 -7.12
CA ASP A 165 -11.20 -9.32 -5.87
C ASP A 165 -10.99 -8.44 -4.63
N LEU A 166 -10.15 -7.41 -4.73
CA LEU A 166 -9.88 -6.49 -3.61
C LEU A 166 -11.11 -5.69 -3.19
N MET A 167 -12.10 -5.57 -4.07
CA MET A 167 -13.29 -4.75 -3.82
C MET A 167 -14.52 -5.53 -3.36
N ASP A 168 -14.49 -6.86 -3.40
CA ASP A 168 -15.69 -7.69 -3.24
C ASP A 168 -16.41 -7.53 -1.91
N SER A 169 -15.68 -7.20 -0.85
CA SER A 169 -16.26 -7.13 0.50
C SER A 169 -16.85 -5.78 0.89
N PHE A 170 -16.74 -4.78 0.03
CA PHE A 170 -17.19 -3.42 0.34
C PHE A 170 -18.60 -3.18 -0.15
N THR A 171 -19.33 -2.32 0.58
CA THR A 171 -20.73 -2.03 0.30
C THR A 171 -20.98 -0.53 0.40
N LEU A 172 -22.14 -0.11 -0.07
CA LEU A 172 -22.59 1.28 0.03
C LEU A 172 -22.49 1.79 1.48
N GLY A 173 -21.89 2.95 1.64
CA GLY A 173 -21.73 3.62 2.93
C GLY A 173 -20.48 3.26 3.71
N ASP A 174 -19.72 2.26 3.26
CA ASP A 174 -18.44 1.94 3.90
C ASP A 174 -17.47 3.11 3.77
N ILE A 175 -16.79 3.42 4.87
CA ILE A 175 -15.70 4.38 4.88
C ILE A 175 -14.41 3.60 4.72
N ILE A 176 -13.67 3.89 3.67
CA ILE A 176 -12.51 3.11 3.27
C ILE A 176 -11.29 3.98 3.04
N THR A 177 -10.12 3.38 3.23
CA THR A 177 -8.84 3.92 2.81
C THR A 177 -8.33 3.06 1.67
N ILE A 178 -8.03 3.68 0.54
CA ILE A 178 -7.54 3.01 -0.66
C ILE A 178 -6.07 3.41 -0.82
N LEU A 179 -5.17 2.43 -0.74
CA LEU A 179 -3.73 2.66 -0.70
C LEU A 179 -3.06 2.17 -1.97
N GLY A 180 -2.15 2.99 -2.50
CA GLY A 180 -1.28 2.59 -3.59
C GLY A 180 -1.98 2.40 -4.92
N VAL A 181 -2.84 3.35 -5.29
CA VAL A 181 -3.57 3.30 -6.58
C VAL A 181 -2.93 4.22 -7.60
N ASN A 182 -3.14 3.90 -8.87
CA ASN A 182 -2.68 4.73 -9.99
C ASN A 182 -3.86 5.52 -10.54
N ALA A 183 -3.60 6.76 -10.93
CA ALA A 183 -4.60 7.61 -11.60
C ALA A 183 -4.36 7.56 -13.10
N ARG A 184 -5.38 7.19 -13.85
CA ARG A 184 -5.33 7.01 -15.31
C ARG A 184 -6.51 7.70 -15.96
N PRO A 185 -6.34 8.18 -17.22
CA PRO A 185 -7.44 8.78 -17.96
C PRO A 185 -8.61 7.81 -18.12
N GLY A 186 -9.78 8.28 -17.80
CA GLY A 186 -11.04 7.59 -18.00
C GLY A 186 -11.87 8.27 -19.07
N LEU A 187 -13.18 8.12 -18.99
CA LEU A 187 -14.12 8.73 -19.95
C LEU A 187 -14.24 10.24 -19.70
N GLU A 188 -14.46 10.99 -20.76
CA GLU A 188 -14.77 12.43 -20.72
C GLU A 188 -13.69 13.29 -20.08
N GLY A 189 -12.43 12.89 -20.21
CA GLY A 189 -11.30 13.64 -19.64
C GLY A 189 -11.17 13.54 -18.13
N LYS A 190 -11.96 12.70 -17.48
CA LYS A 190 -11.87 12.44 -16.04
C LYS A 190 -10.84 11.37 -15.76
N LEU A 191 -10.30 11.39 -14.54
CA LEU A 191 -9.39 10.35 -14.08
C LEU A 191 -10.16 9.27 -13.35
N ASP A 192 -9.72 8.03 -13.51
CA ASP A 192 -10.11 6.90 -12.68
C ASP A 192 -8.93 6.51 -11.81
N LEU A 193 -9.22 5.96 -10.63
CA LEU A 193 -8.21 5.35 -9.80
C LEU A 193 -8.20 3.84 -10.06
N VAL A 194 -7.04 3.32 -10.42
CA VAL A 194 -6.89 1.93 -10.84
C VAL A 194 -6.06 1.18 -9.81
N LEU A 195 -6.61 0.08 -9.31
CA LEU A 195 -5.92 -0.79 -8.38
C LEU A 195 -4.73 -1.47 -9.07
N THR A 196 -3.67 -1.67 -8.31
CA THR A 196 -2.45 -2.37 -8.72
C THR A 196 -2.30 -3.65 -7.91
N PRO A 197 -1.37 -4.56 -8.27
CA PRO A 197 -1.07 -5.72 -7.44
C PRO A 197 -0.64 -5.40 -6.01
N TYR A 198 -0.20 -4.16 -5.76
CA TYR A 198 0.27 -3.70 -4.45
C TYR A 198 -0.78 -2.87 -3.70
N SER A 199 -1.91 -2.59 -4.31
CA SER A 199 -2.96 -1.80 -3.68
C SER A 199 -3.61 -2.55 -2.52
N LYS A 200 -4.10 -1.79 -1.55
CA LYS A 200 -4.87 -2.32 -0.43
C LYS A 200 -6.04 -1.39 -0.14
N ILE A 201 -7.17 -1.98 0.18
CA ILE A 201 -8.36 -1.24 0.64
C ILE A 201 -8.64 -1.66 2.06
N ILE A 202 -8.72 -0.68 2.96
CA ILE A 202 -8.94 -0.91 4.38
C ILE A 202 -10.24 -0.24 4.80
N LYS A 203 -11.11 -1.01 5.44
CA LYS A 203 -12.34 -0.46 6.00
C LYS A 203 -12.03 0.26 7.30
N LYS A 204 -12.48 1.50 7.42
CA LYS A 204 -12.20 2.36 8.58
C LYS A 204 -13.21 2.17 9.70
N ASN A 205 -14.45 1.84 9.36
CA ASN A 205 -15.57 1.71 10.31
C ASN A 205 -15.95 0.27 10.61
#